data_32d5824bf5c27a0a2e11bb43c3155811
#
_entry.id   32d5824bf5c27a0a2e11bb43c3155811
#
_cell.length_a   1.000
_cell.length_b   1.000
_cell.length_c   1.000
_cell.angle_alpha   90.00
_cell.angle_beta   90.00
_cell.angle_gamma   90.00
#
_symmetry.space_group_name_H-M   'P 1'
#
loop_
_entity.id
_entity.type
_entity.pdbx_description
1 polymer ?
#
loop_
_entity_poly.entity_id
_entity_poly.type
_entity_poly.pdbx_seq_one_letter_code
_entity_poly.pdbx_strand_id
1 'polypeptide(L)'
;MWFMEDDKNNKIYKSLISSAGLLFGLFFCHFIEISVAGYQLKKIDIISDIKADTIKFISKNSVVKKQFIDSCKNGLICFEDYSDDTTALNKIFNAFINVKQNKGKVRIGFFGDSFIEGDILCADVRDTLQALFGGTGVGYVPITSEVAQFRTTIFHSYNGFLSYSMVNCQSLNTPLGGCGYLFKAKENNFVKYSANTQLRHLNKFKNVKLFYTAKENTEIKYTLNNLYNSKNLLVASNKMQQLLINNANATSVKFQFPASDKLNLYGISIEDSIGVCVDNFGLRGNSGLGLLKINDNMHRQFDSLQNYNLIILQYGLNVISPTTKDVSWYSDAMVKVINAMKKNYPNASFLLISISDRSTKINGQYQTMQTIPMMVEAQR
;
A
#
# COMPACT_ATOMS: atom_id res chain seq x y z
N MET A 1 40.54 11.30 -35.33
CA MET A 1 40.03 10.61 -34.13
C MET A 1 40.55 11.21 -32.83
N TRP A 2 41.63 11.96 -32.80
CA TRP A 2 42.22 12.60 -31.61
C TRP A 2 41.54 13.93 -31.17
N PHE A 3 40.89 14.66 -32.06
CA PHE A 3 40.23 15.94 -31.75
C PHE A 3 38.86 15.84 -31.11
N MET A 4 38.19 14.69 -31.10
CA MET A 4 36.88 14.48 -30.48
C MET A 4 36.94 14.10 -28.99
N GLU A 5 38.08 13.58 -28.52
CA GLU A 5 38.26 13.13 -27.12
C GLU A 5 38.56 14.29 -26.18
N ASP A 6 39.26 15.33 -26.68
CA ASP A 6 39.57 16.54 -25.92
C ASP A 6 38.36 17.44 -25.67
N ASP A 7 37.39 17.49 -26.57
CA ASP A 7 36.16 18.30 -26.43
C ASP A 7 35.18 17.64 -25.43
N LYS A 8 35.20 16.31 -25.35
CA LYS A 8 34.34 15.57 -24.40
C LYS A 8 34.84 15.67 -22.96
N ASN A 9 36.14 15.60 -22.76
CA ASN A 9 36.78 15.83 -21.45
C ASN A 9 36.61 17.26 -20.98
N ASN A 10 36.71 18.23 -21.86
CA ASN A 10 36.50 19.65 -21.55
C ASN A 10 35.04 19.97 -21.15
N LYS A 11 34.06 19.29 -21.71
CA LYS A 11 32.63 19.41 -21.32
C LYS A 11 32.37 18.77 -19.96
N ILE A 12 32.99 17.62 -19.67
CA ILE A 12 32.89 16.97 -18.35
C ILE A 12 33.53 17.83 -17.25
N TYR A 13 34.71 18.40 -17.51
CA TYR A 13 35.37 19.31 -16.57
C TYR A 13 34.54 20.59 -16.31
N LYS A 14 33.98 21.20 -17.34
CA LYS A 14 33.10 22.36 -17.19
C LYS A 14 31.82 22.03 -16.42
N SER A 15 31.22 20.86 -16.65
CA SER A 15 30.08 20.39 -15.87
C SER A 15 30.42 20.14 -14.40
N LEU A 16 31.55 19.52 -14.11
CA LEU A 16 32.04 19.28 -12.76
C LEU A 16 32.32 20.58 -12.00
N ILE A 17 33.01 21.54 -12.65
CA ILE A 17 33.30 22.85 -12.07
C ILE A 17 32.00 23.62 -11.80
N SER A 18 31.03 23.58 -12.73
CA SER A 18 29.73 24.23 -12.58
C SER A 18 28.92 23.59 -11.43
N SER A 19 28.93 22.28 -11.31
CA SER A 19 28.24 21.56 -10.21
C SER A 19 28.91 21.82 -8.86
N ALA A 20 30.23 21.83 -8.80
CA ALA A 20 30.99 22.18 -7.60
C ALA A 20 30.77 23.63 -7.19
N GLY A 21 30.70 24.55 -8.13
CA GLY A 21 30.39 25.96 -7.88
C GLY A 21 28.98 26.18 -7.34
N LEU A 22 28.01 25.40 -7.86
CA LEU A 22 26.63 25.42 -7.38
C LEU A 22 26.50 24.88 -5.94
N LEU A 23 27.18 23.77 -5.65
CA LEU A 23 27.23 23.19 -4.30
C LEU A 23 27.89 24.12 -3.30
N PHE A 24 29.01 24.79 -3.71
CA PHE A 24 29.70 25.77 -2.90
C PHE A 24 28.84 27.02 -2.68
N GLY A 25 28.12 27.50 -3.69
CA GLY A 25 27.17 28.59 -3.56
C GLY A 25 26.00 28.26 -2.61
N LEU A 26 25.44 27.07 -2.68
CA LEU A 26 24.41 26.60 -1.75
C LEU A 26 24.94 26.50 -0.31
N PHE A 27 26.17 26.04 -0.12
CA PHE A 27 26.84 25.99 1.20
C PHE A 27 27.02 27.39 1.78
N PHE A 28 27.40 28.38 0.97
CA PHE A 28 27.48 29.78 1.41
C PHE A 28 26.12 30.37 1.79
N CYS A 29 25.05 30.00 1.10
CA CYS A 29 23.68 30.42 1.41
C CYS A 29 23.22 29.94 2.80
N HIS A 30 23.88 28.93 3.39
CA HIS A 30 23.64 28.50 4.76
C HIS A 30 24.02 29.58 5.82
N PHE A 31 25.06 30.39 5.54
CA PHE A 31 25.59 31.37 6.48
C PHE A 31 25.04 32.78 6.27
N ILE A 32 24.35 33.05 5.16
CA ILE A 32 23.94 34.41 4.78
C ILE A 32 22.39 34.50 4.85
N GLU A 33 21.92 35.55 5.54
CA GLU A 33 20.52 35.96 5.50
C GLU A 33 20.33 36.93 4.33
N ILE A 34 19.60 36.49 3.30
CA ILE A 34 19.36 37.29 2.10
C ILE A 34 17.99 37.96 2.22
N SER A 35 17.98 39.28 2.16
CA SER A 35 16.76 40.10 2.08
C SER A 35 16.71 40.79 0.72
N VAL A 36 15.63 40.59 -0.04
CA VAL A 36 15.41 41.25 -1.34
C VAL A 36 14.08 42.01 -1.28
N ALA A 37 14.14 43.30 -1.48
CA ALA A 37 12.98 44.19 -1.53
C ALA A 37 12.02 44.08 -0.32
N GLY A 38 12.58 43.91 0.90
CA GLY A 38 11.83 43.83 2.15
C GLY A 38 11.29 42.41 2.47
N TYR A 39 11.55 41.42 1.62
CA TYR A 39 11.22 40.02 1.89
C TYR A 39 12.47 39.26 2.35
N GLN A 40 12.42 38.65 3.54
CA GLN A 40 13.46 37.74 3.99
C GLN A 40 13.31 36.38 3.30
N LEU A 41 14.32 35.97 2.54
CA LEU A 41 14.38 34.64 1.97
C LEU A 41 14.62 33.60 3.07
N LYS A 42 13.94 32.46 2.97
CA LYS A 42 14.05 31.38 3.94
C LYS A 42 15.49 30.87 4.01
N LYS A 43 16.08 30.86 5.20
CA LYS A 43 17.45 30.36 5.43
C LYS A 43 17.57 28.89 5.01
N ILE A 44 18.55 28.56 4.19
CA ILE A 44 18.85 27.19 3.77
C ILE A 44 19.75 26.57 4.86
N ASP A 45 19.22 25.58 5.58
CA ASP A 45 19.95 24.84 6.61
C ASP A 45 20.29 23.43 6.13
N ILE A 46 21.50 23.27 5.59
CA ILE A 46 21.98 22.00 5.02
C ILE A 46 22.57 21.08 6.09
N ILE A 47 22.94 21.63 7.27
CA ILE A 47 23.66 20.87 8.29
C ILE A 47 22.72 20.27 9.34
N SER A 48 21.51 20.80 9.50
CA SER A 48 20.53 20.29 10.49
C SER A 48 20.10 18.85 10.25
N ASP A 49 20.17 18.39 8.99
CA ASP A 49 19.77 17.02 8.61
C ASP A 49 20.84 15.96 8.99
N ILE A 50 22.04 16.40 9.40
CA ILE A 50 23.17 15.50 9.72
C ILE A 50 23.28 15.21 11.23
N LYS A 51 22.63 16.03 12.09
CA LYS A 51 22.67 15.86 13.54
C LYS A 51 21.45 15.05 14.01
N ALA A 52 21.63 13.78 14.30
CA ALA A 52 20.65 12.95 14.98
C ALA A 52 20.76 13.19 16.50
N ASP A 53 19.83 13.95 17.06
CA ASP A 53 19.69 14.07 18.51
C ASP A 53 18.83 12.92 19.06
N THR A 54 19.40 12.19 20.02
CA THR A 54 18.67 11.12 20.73
C THR A 54 17.67 11.76 21.70
N ILE A 55 16.39 11.74 21.35
CA ILE A 55 15.32 12.28 22.20
C ILE A 55 15.02 11.29 23.33
N LYS A 56 15.22 11.74 24.60
CA LYS A 56 14.74 11.01 25.77
C LYS A 56 13.25 11.27 25.94
N PHE A 57 12.44 10.23 25.76
CA PHE A 57 10.99 10.28 25.99
C PHE A 57 10.70 10.38 27.49
N ILE A 58 10.01 11.45 27.91
CA ILE A 58 9.45 11.57 29.27
C ILE A 58 7.95 11.24 29.15
N SER A 59 7.58 10.04 29.54
CA SER A 59 6.17 9.63 29.67
C SER A 59 5.58 10.24 30.94
N LYS A 60 4.59 11.10 30.81
CA LYS A 60 3.72 11.53 31.92
C LYS A 60 2.32 11.01 31.61
N ASN A 61 1.98 9.89 32.16
CA ASN A 61 0.67 9.43 32.67
C ASN A 61 0.65 7.90 32.64
N SER A 62 0.70 7.30 33.84
CA SER A 62 0.63 5.87 34.00
C SER A 62 -0.84 5.40 33.94
N VAL A 63 -1.28 5.03 32.74
CA VAL A 63 -2.34 4.04 32.63
C VAL A 63 -1.72 2.70 33.00
N VAL A 64 -2.36 1.91 33.87
CA VAL A 64 -1.89 0.57 34.21
C VAL A 64 -1.93 -0.25 32.93
N LYS A 65 -0.78 -0.36 32.29
CA LYS A 65 -0.62 -1.18 31.08
C LYS A 65 -0.51 -2.64 31.50
N LYS A 66 -1.18 -3.53 30.73
CA LYS A 66 -0.90 -4.95 30.80
C LYS A 66 0.61 -5.13 30.62
N GLN A 67 1.31 -5.65 31.67
CA GLN A 67 2.74 -5.91 31.55
C GLN A 67 2.91 -7.08 30.57
N PHE A 68 3.46 -6.80 29.39
CA PHE A 68 3.91 -7.86 28.50
C PHE A 68 5.23 -8.39 29.02
N ILE A 69 5.34 -9.71 29.17
CA ILE A 69 6.62 -10.37 29.44
C ILE A 69 7.42 -10.22 28.15
N ASP A 70 8.44 -9.36 28.17
CA ASP A 70 9.35 -9.19 27.05
C ASP A 70 10.24 -10.43 26.95
N SER A 71 9.80 -11.39 26.13
CA SER A 71 10.57 -12.58 25.79
C SER A 71 11.42 -12.40 24.54
N CYS A 72 11.53 -11.19 24.03
CA CYS A 72 12.28 -10.87 22.82
C CYS A 72 13.79 -10.96 23.04
N LYS A 73 14.49 -11.37 21.98
CA LYS A 73 15.94 -11.23 21.90
C LYS A 73 16.30 -9.75 21.82
N ASN A 74 17.38 -9.35 22.49
CA ASN A 74 17.90 -7.99 22.43
C ASN A 74 17.99 -7.48 20.98
N GLY A 75 17.43 -6.30 20.71
CA GLY A 75 17.42 -5.66 19.41
C GLY A 75 16.24 -6.02 18.50
N LEU A 76 15.30 -6.86 18.95
CA LEU A 76 14.06 -7.15 18.23
C LEU A 76 12.87 -6.47 18.90
N ILE A 77 11.93 -5.97 18.08
CA ILE A 77 10.63 -5.47 18.54
C ILE A 77 9.67 -6.64 18.56
N CYS A 78 9.05 -6.90 19.71
CA CYS A 78 8.06 -7.96 19.89
C CYS A 78 6.68 -7.58 19.38
N PHE A 79 5.91 -8.61 19.02
CA PHE A 79 4.46 -8.49 18.92
C PHE A 79 3.87 -8.35 20.32
N GLU A 80 3.08 -7.31 20.53
CA GLU A 80 2.25 -7.18 21.72
C GLU A 80 0.93 -7.93 21.45
N ASP A 81 0.70 -9.05 22.13
CA ASP A 81 -0.53 -9.83 21.98
C ASP A 81 -1.57 -9.40 23.03
N TYR A 82 -2.69 -8.85 22.56
CA TYR A 82 -3.78 -8.35 23.40
C TYR A 82 -4.92 -9.36 23.57
N SER A 83 -4.79 -10.57 23.05
CA SER A 83 -5.74 -11.64 23.35
C SER A 83 -5.57 -12.12 24.80
N ASP A 84 -6.62 -12.75 25.35
CA ASP A 84 -6.59 -13.22 26.74
C ASP A 84 -5.64 -14.42 26.92
N ASP A 85 -5.46 -15.20 25.86
CA ASP A 85 -4.74 -16.48 25.85
C ASP A 85 -3.48 -16.48 24.95
N THR A 86 -3.03 -15.31 24.48
CA THR A 86 -1.87 -15.16 23.59
C THR A 86 -1.98 -15.93 22.26
N THR A 87 -3.19 -16.12 21.75
CA THR A 87 -3.47 -16.92 20.55
C THR A 87 -3.85 -16.11 19.32
N ALA A 88 -3.76 -14.76 19.38
CA ALA A 88 -4.24 -13.86 18.33
C ALA A 88 -3.69 -14.18 16.93
N LEU A 89 -2.45 -14.69 16.85
CA LEU A 89 -1.78 -15.03 15.58
C LEU A 89 -1.75 -16.53 15.27
N ASN A 90 -2.38 -17.40 16.07
CA ASN A 90 -2.32 -18.85 15.87
C ASN A 90 -2.90 -19.28 14.52
N LYS A 91 -3.96 -18.60 14.03
CA LYS A 91 -4.57 -18.92 12.72
C LYS A 91 -3.57 -18.74 11.59
N ILE A 92 -2.85 -17.61 11.56
CA ILE A 92 -1.87 -17.34 10.51
C ILE A 92 -0.64 -18.26 10.63
N PHE A 93 -0.16 -18.56 11.83
CA PHE A 93 0.95 -19.49 12.02
C PHE A 93 0.61 -20.91 11.56
N ASN A 94 -0.59 -21.40 11.87
CA ASN A 94 -1.09 -22.70 11.38
C ASN A 94 -1.20 -22.70 9.85
N ALA A 95 -1.66 -21.60 9.25
CA ALA A 95 -1.71 -21.48 7.79
C ALA A 95 -0.31 -21.53 7.16
N PHE A 96 0.70 -20.88 7.73
CA PHE A 96 2.08 -20.98 7.27
C PHE A 96 2.66 -22.40 7.41
N ILE A 97 2.36 -23.11 8.50
CA ILE A 97 2.78 -24.52 8.68
C ILE A 97 2.19 -25.39 7.54
N ASN A 98 0.92 -25.22 7.23
CA ASN A 98 0.25 -25.95 6.14
C ASN A 98 0.91 -25.65 4.78
N VAL A 99 1.22 -24.39 4.49
CA VAL A 99 1.89 -24.02 3.23
C VAL A 99 3.29 -24.62 3.13
N LYS A 100 4.07 -24.69 4.23
CA LYS A 100 5.37 -25.39 4.25
C LYS A 100 5.26 -26.87 3.89
N GLN A 101 4.13 -27.48 4.15
CA GLN A 101 3.84 -28.85 3.75
C GLN A 101 3.28 -28.96 2.32
N ASN A 102 3.42 -27.92 1.50
CA ASN A 102 2.87 -27.78 0.14
C ASN A 102 1.34 -27.92 0.09
N LYS A 103 0.66 -27.51 1.15
CA LYS A 103 -0.80 -27.56 1.26
C LYS A 103 -1.37 -26.14 1.32
N GLY A 104 -2.15 -25.79 0.33
CA GLY A 104 -2.96 -24.57 0.35
C GLY A 104 -2.20 -23.28 0.07
N LYS A 105 -2.81 -22.19 0.50
CA LYS A 105 -2.39 -20.82 0.24
C LYS A 105 -2.59 -19.96 1.48
N VAL A 106 -1.67 -19.07 1.73
CA VAL A 106 -1.79 -18.01 2.73
C VAL A 106 -2.01 -16.69 2.01
N ARG A 107 -3.05 -15.97 2.40
CA ARG A 107 -3.34 -14.64 1.90
C ARG A 107 -3.31 -13.60 3.01
N ILE A 108 -2.59 -12.52 2.75
CA ILE A 108 -2.42 -11.39 3.65
C ILE A 108 -2.99 -10.14 2.97
N GLY A 109 -3.92 -9.44 3.62
CA GLY A 109 -4.41 -8.15 3.19
C GLY A 109 -3.74 -7.04 4.00
N PHE A 110 -2.95 -6.20 3.34
CA PHE A 110 -2.27 -5.09 3.96
C PHE A 110 -3.01 -3.79 3.65
N PHE A 111 -3.79 -3.29 4.59
CA PHE A 111 -4.55 -2.04 4.52
C PHE A 111 -3.73 -0.90 5.12
N GLY A 112 -3.69 0.23 4.42
CA GLY A 112 -2.94 1.38 4.89
C GLY A 112 -3.21 2.66 4.11
N ASP A 113 -2.42 3.65 4.39
CA ASP A 113 -2.46 4.96 3.72
C ASP A 113 -1.43 5.05 2.57
N SER A 114 -0.92 6.26 2.30
CA SER A 114 0.09 6.52 1.26
C SER A 114 1.43 5.81 1.50
N PHE A 115 1.77 5.45 2.73
CA PHE A 115 2.99 4.67 3.04
C PHE A 115 2.91 3.24 2.49
N ILE A 116 1.70 2.69 2.39
CA ILE A 116 1.49 1.35 1.86
C ILE A 116 1.21 1.38 0.36
N GLU A 117 0.54 2.44 -0.15
CA GLU A 117 0.07 2.54 -1.53
C GLU A 117 1.19 2.34 -2.57
N GLY A 118 2.39 2.89 -2.32
CA GLY A 118 3.57 2.76 -3.18
C GLY A 118 4.14 1.35 -3.30
N ASP A 119 3.66 0.40 -2.51
CA ASP A 119 4.07 -1.01 -2.48
C ASP A 119 5.52 -1.25 -2.00
N ILE A 120 6.18 -0.24 -1.42
CA ILE A 120 7.57 -0.38 -0.96
C ILE A 120 7.64 -1.40 0.18
N LEU A 121 6.95 -1.14 1.28
CA LEU A 121 6.91 -2.06 2.43
C LEU A 121 6.28 -3.41 2.08
N CYS A 122 5.16 -3.39 1.32
CA CYS A 122 4.51 -4.63 0.90
C CYS A 122 5.38 -5.47 -0.02
N ALA A 123 6.25 -4.87 -0.84
CA ALA A 123 7.16 -5.59 -1.72
C ALA A 123 8.17 -6.43 -0.91
N ASP A 124 8.79 -5.84 0.11
CA ASP A 124 9.77 -6.52 0.95
C ASP A 124 9.13 -7.64 1.78
N VAL A 125 7.97 -7.38 2.37
CA VAL A 125 7.18 -8.40 3.10
C VAL A 125 6.79 -9.55 2.16
N ARG A 126 6.30 -9.22 0.97
CA ARG A 126 5.90 -10.20 -0.05
C ARG A 126 7.07 -11.04 -0.51
N ASP A 127 8.18 -10.41 -0.91
CA ASP A 127 9.37 -11.12 -1.39
C ASP A 127 9.93 -12.06 -0.33
N THR A 128 10.03 -11.61 0.92
CA THR A 128 10.49 -12.42 2.05
C THR A 128 9.60 -13.63 2.28
N LEU A 129 8.28 -13.42 2.35
CA LEU A 129 7.34 -14.51 2.59
C LEU A 129 7.25 -15.48 1.42
N GLN A 130 7.29 -14.99 0.18
CA GLN A 130 7.30 -15.85 -1.01
C GLN A 130 8.61 -16.64 -1.13
N ALA A 131 9.74 -16.08 -0.68
CA ALA A 131 11.00 -16.83 -0.61
C ALA A 131 10.97 -17.96 0.42
N LEU A 132 10.31 -17.75 1.58
CA LEU A 132 10.24 -18.72 2.68
C LEU A 132 9.17 -19.79 2.47
N PHE A 133 8.05 -19.45 1.84
CA PHE A 133 6.84 -20.28 1.81
C PHE A 133 6.34 -20.56 0.37
N GLY A 134 7.04 -20.06 -0.64
CA GLY A 134 6.61 -20.17 -2.03
C GLY A 134 5.47 -19.20 -2.38
N GLY A 135 5.01 -19.29 -3.62
CA GLY A 135 4.05 -18.37 -4.19
C GLY A 135 4.71 -17.38 -5.14
N THR A 136 3.90 -16.78 -6.01
CA THR A 136 4.33 -15.77 -6.99
C THR A 136 3.22 -14.77 -7.24
N GLY A 137 3.57 -13.63 -7.82
CA GLY A 137 2.63 -12.57 -8.19
C GLY A 137 2.52 -11.47 -7.15
N VAL A 138 2.08 -10.33 -7.63
CA VAL A 138 2.03 -9.07 -6.88
C VAL A 138 0.81 -8.96 -5.95
N GLY A 139 -0.14 -9.92 -6.06
CA GLY A 139 -1.43 -9.84 -5.38
C GLY A 139 -2.36 -8.83 -6.02
N TYR A 140 -3.14 -8.14 -5.20
CA TYR A 140 -4.13 -7.16 -5.65
C TYR A 140 -3.49 -5.93 -6.31
N VAL A 141 -4.09 -5.52 -7.46
CA VAL A 141 -3.78 -4.27 -8.16
C VAL A 141 -5.10 -3.60 -8.59
N PRO A 142 -5.30 -2.30 -8.30
CA PRO A 142 -6.50 -1.59 -8.72
C PRO A 142 -6.54 -1.39 -10.25
N ILE A 143 -7.72 -1.05 -10.81
CA ILE A 143 -7.86 -0.73 -12.25
C ILE A 143 -7.14 0.57 -12.60
N THR A 144 -7.20 1.58 -11.75
CA THR A 144 -6.43 2.83 -11.87
C THR A 144 -5.65 3.08 -10.60
N SER A 145 -4.49 3.73 -10.69
CA SER A 145 -3.68 4.07 -9.52
C SER A 145 -2.87 5.32 -9.77
N GLU A 146 -2.94 6.29 -8.88
CA GLU A 146 -2.15 7.52 -8.97
C GLU A 146 -0.64 7.27 -8.83
N VAL A 147 -0.26 6.15 -8.21
CA VAL A 147 1.14 5.73 -8.04
C VAL A 147 1.61 4.72 -9.09
N ALA A 148 0.82 4.48 -10.14
CA ALA A 148 1.15 3.49 -11.17
C ALA A 148 2.57 3.67 -11.77
N GLN A 149 3.03 4.91 -11.93
CA GLN A 149 4.34 5.22 -12.47
C GLN A 149 5.49 5.04 -11.46
N PHE A 150 5.19 5.02 -10.16
CA PHE A 150 6.19 4.90 -9.09
C PHE A 150 6.28 3.49 -8.51
N ARG A 151 5.25 2.67 -8.72
CA ARG A 151 5.22 1.29 -8.23
C ARG A 151 6.14 0.42 -9.09
N THR A 152 7.19 -0.12 -8.48
CA THR A 152 8.22 -0.93 -9.17
C THR A 152 7.85 -2.41 -9.31
N THR A 153 6.90 -2.90 -8.52
CA THR A 153 6.54 -4.32 -8.46
C THR A 153 5.73 -4.81 -9.66
N ILE A 154 5.09 -3.88 -10.39
CA ILE A 154 4.31 -4.15 -11.59
C ILE A 154 4.24 -2.91 -12.46
N PHE A 155 4.39 -3.05 -13.77
CA PHE A 155 4.12 -1.97 -14.70
C PHE A 155 2.62 -1.89 -14.99
N HIS A 156 2.04 -0.72 -14.79
CA HIS A 156 0.61 -0.50 -14.84
C HIS A 156 0.29 0.73 -15.68
N SER A 157 -0.52 0.55 -16.72
CA SER A 157 -1.03 1.63 -17.56
C SER A 157 -2.52 1.46 -17.82
N TYR A 158 -3.23 2.57 -17.88
CA TYR A 158 -4.69 2.58 -18.03
C TYR A 158 -5.16 3.86 -18.67
N ASN A 159 -6.38 3.81 -19.22
CA ASN A 159 -7.12 4.95 -19.78
C ASN A 159 -8.62 4.67 -19.72
N GLY A 160 -9.42 5.72 -19.60
CA GLY A 160 -10.87 5.66 -19.79
C GLY A 160 -11.65 5.01 -18.63
N PHE A 161 -11.33 5.36 -17.37
CA PHE A 161 -12.10 4.90 -16.20
C PHE A 161 -12.53 6.08 -15.32
N LEU A 162 -13.69 5.91 -14.67
CA LEU A 162 -14.08 6.64 -13.48
C LEU A 162 -13.67 5.82 -12.27
N SER A 163 -13.07 6.47 -11.28
CA SER A 163 -12.59 5.84 -10.04
C SER A 163 -13.28 6.46 -8.83
N TYR A 164 -13.85 5.60 -8.01
CA TYR A 164 -14.42 5.94 -6.71
C TYR A 164 -13.69 5.16 -5.64
N SER A 165 -13.38 5.80 -4.53
CA SER A 165 -12.69 5.17 -3.40
C SER A 165 -13.35 5.53 -2.09
N MET A 166 -13.05 4.80 -1.03
CA MET A 166 -13.55 5.09 0.31
C MET A 166 -13.09 6.45 0.85
N VAL A 167 -12.10 7.09 0.22
CA VAL A 167 -11.62 8.44 0.58
C VAL A 167 -12.39 9.51 -0.18
N ASN A 168 -12.58 9.35 -1.50
CA ASN A 168 -13.20 10.39 -2.35
C ASN A 168 -14.71 10.19 -2.57
N CYS A 169 -15.28 9.07 -2.09
CA CYS A 169 -16.69 8.79 -2.26
C CYS A 169 -17.54 9.57 -1.24
N GLN A 170 -18.47 10.39 -1.73
CA GLN A 170 -19.38 11.16 -0.90
C GLN A 170 -20.65 10.37 -0.51
N SER A 171 -21.06 9.39 -1.33
CA SER A 171 -22.26 8.61 -1.09
C SER A 171 -21.96 7.28 -0.42
N LEU A 172 -22.61 7.02 0.72
CA LEU A 172 -22.56 5.74 1.43
C LEU A 172 -23.20 4.59 0.63
N ASN A 173 -23.98 4.91 -0.42
CA ASN A 173 -24.63 3.92 -1.28
C ASN A 173 -23.74 3.49 -2.46
N THR A 174 -22.53 4.03 -2.61
CA THR A 174 -21.60 3.59 -3.63
C THR A 174 -21.14 2.17 -3.31
N PRO A 175 -21.31 1.20 -4.23
CA PRO A 175 -20.98 -0.19 -3.96
C PRO A 175 -19.46 -0.41 -4.08
N LEU A 176 -18.71 0.14 -3.14
CA LEU A 176 -17.25 -0.08 -3.05
C LEU A 176 -16.97 -1.55 -2.78
N GLY A 177 -15.97 -2.11 -3.46
CA GLY A 177 -15.46 -3.45 -3.18
C GLY A 177 -14.73 -3.53 -1.85
N GLY A 178 -14.48 -4.73 -1.32
CA GLY A 178 -13.69 -4.96 -0.10
C GLY A 178 -12.27 -4.37 -0.15
N CYS A 179 -11.78 -4.07 -1.35
CA CYS A 179 -10.54 -3.34 -1.60
C CYS A 179 -10.64 -1.81 -1.41
N GLY A 180 -11.84 -1.27 -1.14
CA GLY A 180 -12.08 0.16 -0.98
C GLY A 180 -12.26 0.96 -2.27
N TYR A 181 -12.38 0.29 -3.42
CA TYR A 181 -12.54 0.90 -4.74
C TYR A 181 -13.77 0.41 -5.48
N LEU A 182 -14.24 1.27 -6.40
CA LEU A 182 -15.14 0.95 -7.50
C LEU A 182 -14.66 1.67 -8.75
N PHE A 183 -14.60 0.97 -9.89
CA PHE A 183 -14.24 1.52 -11.18
C PHE A 183 -15.36 1.31 -12.20
N LYS A 184 -15.57 2.32 -13.05
CA LYS A 184 -16.50 2.28 -14.18
C LYS A 184 -15.75 2.54 -15.47
N ALA A 185 -15.95 1.69 -16.45
CA ALA A 185 -15.34 1.85 -17.77
C ALA A 185 -16.07 2.91 -18.58
N LYS A 186 -15.32 3.85 -19.20
CA LYS A 186 -15.77 4.78 -20.25
C LYS A 186 -15.46 4.21 -21.62
N GLU A 187 -15.81 4.93 -22.67
CA GLU A 187 -15.37 4.59 -24.04
C GLU A 187 -13.86 4.63 -24.17
N ASN A 188 -13.32 3.87 -25.12
CA ASN A 188 -11.89 3.79 -25.42
C ASN A 188 -11.01 3.45 -24.20
N ASN A 189 -11.55 2.65 -23.30
CA ASN A 189 -10.83 2.25 -22.10
C ASN A 189 -9.87 1.09 -22.37
N PHE A 190 -8.82 1.05 -21.56
CA PHE A 190 -8.00 -0.15 -21.35
C PHE A 190 -7.30 -0.08 -19.99
N VAL A 191 -6.99 -1.23 -19.45
CA VAL A 191 -6.02 -1.38 -18.37
C VAL A 191 -5.05 -2.49 -18.72
N LYS A 192 -3.75 -2.22 -18.57
CA LYS A 192 -2.68 -3.16 -18.87
C LYS A 192 -1.75 -3.28 -17.67
N TYR A 193 -1.45 -4.51 -17.34
CA TYR A 193 -0.48 -4.88 -16.32
C TYR A 193 0.63 -5.70 -16.97
N SER A 194 1.89 -5.38 -16.64
CA SER A 194 3.05 -6.13 -17.12
C SER A 194 3.98 -6.46 -15.97
N ALA A 195 4.50 -7.67 -15.97
CA ALA A 195 5.40 -8.18 -14.96
C ALA A 195 6.71 -7.39 -14.94
N ASN A 196 7.30 -7.21 -13.77
CA ASN A 196 8.68 -6.81 -13.66
C ASN A 196 9.55 -8.07 -13.73
N THR A 197 10.16 -8.32 -14.90
CA THR A 197 10.92 -9.53 -15.15
C THR A 197 12.25 -9.60 -14.38
N GLN A 198 12.69 -8.50 -13.77
CA GLN A 198 13.90 -8.43 -12.95
C GLN A 198 13.66 -8.86 -11.50
N LEU A 199 12.40 -8.83 -11.03
CA LEU A 199 12.06 -9.21 -9.68
C LEU A 199 11.70 -10.70 -9.63
N ARG A 200 12.40 -11.46 -8.78
CA ARG A 200 12.03 -12.85 -8.48
C ARG A 200 10.58 -12.89 -7.97
N HIS A 201 9.87 -13.95 -8.15
CA HIS A 201 8.48 -14.12 -7.77
C HIS A 201 7.43 -13.22 -8.48
N LEU A 202 7.86 -12.13 -9.18
CA LEU A 202 6.96 -11.20 -9.88
C LEU A 202 7.15 -11.19 -11.40
N ASN A 203 8.00 -12.05 -11.92
CA ASN A 203 8.40 -12.09 -13.33
C ASN A 203 7.39 -12.78 -14.26
N LYS A 204 6.37 -13.45 -13.72
CA LYS A 204 5.33 -14.17 -14.48
C LYS A 204 3.99 -14.11 -13.76
N PHE A 205 2.92 -14.17 -14.54
CA PHE A 205 1.54 -14.28 -14.08
C PHE A 205 1.09 -15.73 -14.21
N LYS A 206 0.90 -16.43 -13.11
CA LYS A 206 0.33 -17.79 -13.12
C LYS A 206 -1.18 -17.72 -13.23
N ASN A 207 -1.81 -16.91 -12.41
CA ASN A 207 -3.25 -16.67 -12.43
C ASN A 207 -3.53 -15.17 -12.39
N VAL A 208 -4.52 -14.73 -13.13
CA VAL A 208 -5.08 -13.39 -13.08
C VAL A 208 -6.56 -13.50 -12.75
N LYS A 209 -6.98 -12.88 -11.66
CA LYS A 209 -8.39 -12.80 -11.26
C LYS A 209 -8.87 -11.36 -11.48
N LEU A 210 -9.99 -11.17 -12.17
CA LEU A 210 -10.68 -9.89 -12.30
C LEU A 210 -11.92 -9.91 -11.42
N PHE A 211 -12.07 -8.94 -10.51
CA PHE A 211 -13.22 -8.83 -9.60
C PHE A 211 -14.26 -7.87 -10.16
N TYR A 212 -15.52 -8.29 -10.18
CA TYR A 212 -16.60 -7.51 -10.76
C TYR A 212 -17.97 -7.84 -10.15
N THR A 213 -18.96 -6.94 -10.37
CA THR A 213 -20.38 -7.23 -10.34
C THR A 213 -20.99 -6.73 -11.66
N ALA A 214 -21.99 -7.41 -12.20
CA ALA A 214 -22.63 -7.02 -13.44
C ALA A 214 -24.14 -7.21 -13.34
N LYS A 215 -24.91 -6.20 -13.76
CA LYS A 215 -26.39 -6.28 -13.80
C LYS A 215 -26.90 -7.05 -15.01
N GLU A 216 -26.07 -7.24 -16.03
CA GLU A 216 -26.34 -8.00 -17.24
C GLU A 216 -25.08 -8.73 -17.70
N ASN A 217 -25.26 -9.77 -18.51
CA ASN A 217 -24.14 -10.50 -19.11
C ASN A 217 -23.34 -9.54 -20.01
N THR A 218 -22.03 -9.46 -19.78
CA THR A 218 -21.16 -8.46 -20.42
C THR A 218 -19.96 -9.14 -21.05
N GLU A 219 -19.80 -9.07 -22.38
CA GLU A 219 -18.60 -9.55 -23.06
C GLU A 219 -17.46 -8.55 -22.83
N ILE A 220 -16.30 -9.05 -22.42
CA ILE A 220 -15.05 -8.28 -22.32
C ILE A 220 -13.99 -8.87 -23.24
N LYS A 221 -13.01 -8.04 -23.58
CA LYS A 221 -11.82 -8.46 -24.32
C LYS A 221 -10.60 -8.41 -23.40
N TYR A 222 -9.72 -9.39 -23.54
CA TYR A 222 -8.40 -9.32 -22.93
C TYR A 222 -7.33 -9.88 -23.87
N THR A 223 -6.11 -9.39 -23.70
CA THR A 223 -4.94 -9.79 -24.50
C THR A 223 -3.83 -10.21 -23.54
N LEU A 224 -3.28 -11.40 -23.74
CA LEU A 224 -2.11 -11.89 -23.01
C LEU A 224 -0.85 -11.74 -23.87
N ASN A 225 0.25 -11.33 -23.26
CA ASN A 225 1.57 -11.15 -23.89
C ASN A 225 1.56 -10.30 -25.18
N ASN A 226 0.58 -9.40 -25.33
CA ASN A 226 0.30 -8.60 -26.52
C ASN A 226 0.02 -9.44 -27.81
N LEU A 227 -0.20 -10.73 -27.70
CA LEU A 227 -0.35 -11.65 -28.83
C LEU A 227 -1.70 -12.38 -28.83
N TYR A 228 -2.12 -12.90 -27.67
CA TYR A 228 -3.30 -13.76 -27.57
C TYR A 228 -4.51 -12.93 -27.17
N ASN A 229 -5.34 -12.62 -28.16
CA ASN A 229 -6.62 -11.96 -27.96
C ASN A 229 -7.70 -12.97 -27.61
N SER A 230 -8.45 -12.71 -26.56
CA SER A 230 -9.57 -13.53 -26.11
C SER A 230 -10.76 -12.65 -25.74
N LYS A 231 -11.93 -13.26 -25.81
CA LYS A 231 -13.18 -12.70 -25.31
C LYS A 231 -13.69 -13.58 -24.18
N ASN A 232 -14.33 -12.97 -23.19
CA ASN A 232 -14.94 -13.69 -22.09
C ASN A 232 -16.24 -13.05 -21.69
N LEU A 233 -17.19 -13.86 -21.27
CA LEU A 233 -18.48 -13.39 -20.79
C LEU A 233 -18.44 -13.26 -19.28
N LEU A 234 -18.61 -12.04 -18.79
CA LEU A 234 -18.89 -11.78 -17.39
C LEU A 234 -20.37 -12.02 -17.13
N VAL A 235 -20.66 -13.02 -16.30
CA VAL A 235 -22.04 -13.42 -16.00
C VAL A 235 -22.69 -12.39 -15.07
N ALA A 236 -23.94 -12.07 -15.35
CA ALA A 236 -24.74 -11.16 -14.52
C ALA A 236 -24.86 -11.68 -13.09
N SER A 237 -24.52 -10.84 -12.14
CA SER A 237 -24.64 -11.13 -10.70
C SER A 237 -24.62 -9.85 -9.89
N ASN A 238 -25.50 -9.74 -8.89
CA ASN A 238 -25.44 -8.72 -7.86
C ASN A 238 -24.43 -9.06 -6.75
N LYS A 239 -23.94 -10.30 -6.73
CA LYS A 239 -22.84 -10.73 -5.85
C LYS A 239 -21.52 -10.55 -6.58
N MET A 240 -20.48 -10.22 -5.85
CA MET A 240 -19.13 -10.12 -6.39
C MET A 240 -18.72 -11.45 -7.03
N GLN A 241 -18.20 -11.37 -8.23
CA GLN A 241 -17.70 -12.48 -9.02
C GLN A 241 -16.22 -12.28 -9.32
N GLN A 242 -15.56 -13.36 -9.72
CA GLN A 242 -14.22 -13.29 -10.29
C GLN A 242 -14.17 -14.00 -11.64
N LEU A 243 -13.53 -13.37 -12.62
CA LEU A 243 -13.07 -14.05 -13.82
C LEU A 243 -11.64 -14.53 -13.57
N LEU A 244 -11.42 -15.83 -13.67
CA LEU A 244 -10.10 -16.44 -13.51
C LEU A 244 -9.48 -16.73 -14.89
N ILE A 245 -8.29 -16.19 -15.14
CA ILE A 245 -7.47 -16.46 -16.31
C ILE A 245 -6.23 -17.21 -15.84
N ASN A 246 -6.14 -18.49 -16.23
CA ASN A 246 -4.99 -19.34 -15.93
C ASN A 246 -4.00 -19.27 -17.09
N ASN A 247 -2.79 -18.78 -16.83
CA ASN A 247 -1.70 -18.80 -17.81
C ASN A 247 -0.34 -18.74 -17.13
N ALA A 248 0.26 -19.90 -16.96
CA ALA A 248 1.53 -20.05 -16.22
C ALA A 248 2.72 -19.25 -16.79
N ASN A 249 2.64 -18.76 -18.02
CA ASN A 249 3.74 -18.07 -18.70
C ASN A 249 3.40 -16.64 -19.14
N ALA A 250 2.28 -16.08 -18.70
CA ALA A 250 1.93 -14.71 -19.04
C ALA A 250 2.86 -13.72 -18.33
N THR A 251 3.33 -12.72 -19.07
CA THR A 251 4.09 -11.59 -18.54
C THR A 251 3.32 -10.28 -18.65
N SER A 252 2.20 -10.28 -19.38
CA SER A 252 1.31 -9.13 -19.42
C SER A 252 -0.13 -9.54 -19.70
N VAL A 253 -1.06 -8.76 -19.16
CA VAL A 253 -2.49 -8.83 -19.47
C VAL A 253 -3.03 -7.43 -19.70
N LYS A 254 -3.81 -7.28 -20.76
CA LYS A 254 -4.54 -6.04 -21.09
C LYS A 254 -6.02 -6.37 -21.15
N PHE A 255 -6.85 -5.61 -20.42
CA PHE A 255 -8.31 -5.71 -20.47
C PHE A 255 -8.91 -4.49 -21.19
N GLN A 256 -10.02 -4.73 -21.88
CA GLN A 256 -10.90 -3.72 -22.47
C GLN A 256 -12.35 -4.10 -22.15
N PHE A 257 -13.13 -3.12 -21.74
CA PHE A 257 -14.51 -3.31 -21.30
C PHE A 257 -15.46 -2.48 -22.16
N PRO A 258 -16.71 -2.89 -22.35
CA PRO A 258 -17.72 -2.00 -22.89
C PRO A 258 -17.97 -0.87 -21.89
N ALA A 259 -18.22 0.33 -22.39
CA ALA A 259 -18.69 1.44 -21.57
C ALA A 259 -20.10 1.12 -21.07
N SER A 260 -20.27 0.93 -19.77
CA SER A 260 -21.56 0.52 -19.19
C SER A 260 -21.64 0.90 -17.71
N ASP A 261 -22.77 1.45 -17.32
CA ASP A 261 -23.11 1.69 -15.91
C ASP A 261 -23.54 0.42 -15.17
N LYS A 262 -23.78 -0.66 -15.93
CA LYS A 262 -24.22 -1.95 -15.39
C LYS A 262 -23.07 -2.84 -14.93
N LEU A 263 -21.82 -2.51 -15.30
CA LEU A 263 -20.61 -3.22 -14.90
C LEU A 263 -19.83 -2.41 -13.86
N ASN A 264 -19.58 -3.03 -12.72
CA ASN A 264 -18.68 -2.54 -11.68
C ASN A 264 -17.42 -3.37 -11.69
N LEU A 265 -16.26 -2.73 -11.65
CA LEU A 265 -14.96 -3.36 -11.56
C LEU A 265 -14.32 -3.01 -10.21
N TYR A 266 -13.59 -3.96 -9.62
CA TYR A 266 -13.00 -3.79 -8.30
C TYR A 266 -11.48 -3.99 -8.27
N GLY A 267 -10.86 -4.29 -9.40
CA GLY A 267 -9.44 -4.56 -9.54
C GLY A 267 -9.15 -5.97 -9.98
N ILE A 268 -7.86 -6.32 -9.98
CA ILE A 268 -7.38 -7.65 -10.30
C ILE A 268 -6.52 -8.21 -9.16
N SER A 269 -6.30 -9.52 -9.15
CA SER A 269 -5.23 -10.15 -8.39
C SER A 269 -4.35 -10.99 -9.32
N ILE A 270 -3.03 -10.83 -9.20
CA ILE A 270 -2.03 -11.61 -9.91
C ILE A 270 -1.32 -12.48 -8.90
N GLU A 271 -1.46 -13.79 -9.01
CA GLU A 271 -1.12 -14.69 -7.91
C GLU A 271 -0.81 -16.11 -8.36
N ASP A 272 -0.21 -16.88 -7.47
CA ASP A 272 -0.10 -18.34 -7.61
C ASP A 272 -1.33 -19.05 -7.01
N SER A 273 -1.51 -20.32 -7.32
CA SER A 273 -2.52 -21.19 -6.71
C SER A 273 -2.14 -21.64 -5.30
N ILE A 274 -0.85 -21.67 -4.98
CA ILE A 274 -0.26 -22.12 -3.71
C ILE A 274 0.72 -21.08 -3.16
N GLY A 275 1.17 -21.26 -1.92
CA GLY A 275 2.17 -20.39 -1.29
C GLY A 275 1.56 -19.13 -0.70
N VAL A 276 2.30 -18.02 -0.72
CA VAL A 276 1.89 -16.77 -0.09
C VAL A 276 1.50 -15.71 -1.12
N CYS A 277 0.39 -15.03 -0.87
CA CYS A 277 -0.06 -13.85 -1.59
C CYS A 277 -0.21 -12.69 -0.61
N VAL A 278 0.39 -11.53 -0.92
CA VAL A 278 0.26 -10.31 -0.14
C VAL A 278 -0.41 -9.25 -1.00
N ASP A 279 -1.63 -8.89 -0.63
CA ASP A 279 -2.44 -7.88 -1.30
C ASP A 279 -2.19 -6.50 -0.68
N ASN A 280 -1.92 -5.52 -1.51
CA ASN A 280 -1.73 -4.14 -1.09
C ASN A 280 -3.03 -3.35 -1.25
N PHE A 281 -3.64 -2.93 -0.14
CA PHE A 281 -4.83 -2.09 -0.06
C PHE A 281 -4.50 -0.69 0.48
N GLY A 282 -3.30 -0.21 0.20
CA GLY A 282 -2.91 1.16 0.49
C GLY A 282 -3.72 2.15 -0.33
N LEU A 283 -4.19 3.21 0.33
CA LEU A 283 -4.93 4.30 -0.31
C LEU A 283 -4.58 5.61 0.39
N ARG A 284 -3.95 6.52 -0.37
CA ARG A 284 -3.51 7.83 0.16
C ARG A 284 -4.65 8.62 0.80
N GLY A 285 -4.32 9.36 1.84
CA GLY A 285 -5.28 10.18 2.59
C GLY A 285 -6.25 9.38 3.46
N ASN A 286 -6.15 8.04 3.47
CA ASN A 286 -7.02 7.20 4.27
C ASN A 286 -6.59 7.22 5.75
N SER A 287 -7.56 7.46 6.62
CA SER A 287 -7.39 7.40 8.08
C SER A 287 -7.66 6.01 8.69
N GLY A 288 -8.09 5.06 7.88
CA GLY A 288 -8.63 3.77 8.33
C GLY A 288 -10.15 3.81 8.54
N LEU A 289 -10.72 4.95 8.92
CA LEU A 289 -12.17 5.08 9.15
C LEU A 289 -13.01 4.90 7.88
N GLY A 290 -12.41 5.11 6.71
CA GLY A 290 -13.02 4.86 5.41
C GLY A 290 -13.46 3.41 5.22
N LEU A 291 -12.88 2.45 5.93
CA LEU A 291 -13.27 1.03 5.88
C LEU A 291 -14.71 0.81 6.33
N LEU A 292 -15.25 1.65 7.21
CA LEU A 292 -16.68 1.60 7.63
C LEU A 292 -17.65 2.08 6.55
N LYS A 293 -17.20 2.74 5.48
CA LYS A 293 -18.02 3.12 4.33
C LYS A 293 -18.30 1.94 3.39
N ILE A 294 -17.50 0.89 3.48
CA ILE A 294 -17.67 -0.32 2.67
C ILE A 294 -18.77 -1.17 3.33
N ASN A 295 -19.75 -1.58 2.53
CA ASN A 295 -20.82 -2.43 3.02
C ASN A 295 -20.27 -3.77 3.53
N ASP A 296 -20.70 -4.21 4.71
CA ASP A 296 -20.30 -5.48 5.33
C ASP A 296 -20.44 -6.68 4.36
N ASN A 297 -21.50 -6.69 3.57
CA ASN A 297 -21.70 -7.75 2.60
C ASN A 297 -20.65 -7.77 1.47
N MET A 298 -20.15 -6.58 1.07
CA MET A 298 -19.07 -6.50 0.08
C MET A 298 -17.74 -6.99 0.65
N HIS A 299 -17.45 -6.67 1.91
CA HIS A 299 -16.29 -7.25 2.61
C HIS A 299 -16.38 -8.78 2.66
N ARG A 300 -17.52 -9.34 3.10
CA ARG A 300 -17.71 -10.79 3.19
C ARG A 300 -17.64 -11.49 1.82
N GLN A 301 -18.21 -10.89 0.79
CA GLN A 301 -18.12 -11.42 -0.58
C GLN A 301 -16.68 -11.40 -1.09
N PHE A 302 -15.93 -10.34 -0.79
CA PHE A 302 -14.53 -10.26 -1.17
C PHE A 302 -13.67 -11.30 -0.41
N ASP A 303 -13.90 -11.44 0.90
CA ASP A 303 -13.24 -12.50 1.70
C ASP A 303 -13.59 -13.89 1.21
N SER A 304 -14.85 -14.17 0.85
CA SER A 304 -15.27 -15.47 0.34
C SER A 304 -14.56 -15.87 -0.97
N LEU A 305 -14.16 -14.90 -1.79
CA LEU A 305 -13.39 -15.14 -3.02
C LEU A 305 -11.89 -15.25 -2.78
N GLN A 306 -11.37 -14.62 -1.71
CA GLN A 306 -9.94 -14.48 -1.47
C GLN A 306 -9.44 -15.27 -0.26
N ASN A 307 -10.26 -15.46 0.78
CA ASN A 307 -9.97 -16.22 1.99
C ASN A 307 -8.71 -15.72 2.73
N TYR A 308 -8.83 -14.55 3.38
CA TYR A 308 -7.71 -13.93 4.10
C TYR A 308 -7.37 -14.68 5.39
N ASN A 309 -6.08 -14.89 5.61
CA ASN A 309 -5.53 -15.49 6.84
C ASN A 309 -4.96 -14.44 7.79
N LEU A 310 -4.56 -13.27 7.26
CA LEU A 310 -4.07 -12.14 8.04
C LEU A 310 -4.54 -10.83 7.43
N ILE A 311 -5.06 -9.95 8.25
CA ILE A 311 -5.32 -8.55 7.93
C ILE A 311 -4.34 -7.69 8.72
N ILE A 312 -3.55 -6.89 8.01
CA ILE A 312 -2.64 -5.90 8.58
C ILE A 312 -3.25 -4.53 8.40
N LEU A 313 -3.26 -3.72 9.45
CA LEU A 313 -3.76 -2.35 9.44
C LEU A 313 -2.63 -1.39 9.86
N GLN A 314 -2.32 -0.39 9.02
CA GLN A 314 -1.36 0.68 9.33
C GLN A 314 -1.96 2.03 8.98
N TYR A 315 -2.44 2.75 9.99
CA TYR A 315 -3.13 4.03 9.84
C TYR A 315 -2.78 4.98 10.98
N GLY A 316 -3.13 6.27 10.84
CA GLY A 316 -3.04 7.27 11.88
C GLY A 316 -2.30 8.55 11.48
N LEU A 317 -1.37 8.49 10.52
CA LEU A 317 -0.61 9.67 10.08
C LEU A 317 -1.49 10.77 9.46
N ASN A 318 -2.59 10.39 8.79
CA ASN A 318 -3.52 11.35 8.19
C ASN A 318 -4.49 12.00 9.19
N VAL A 319 -4.41 11.62 10.46
CA VAL A 319 -5.29 12.12 11.54
C VAL A 319 -4.57 13.16 12.40
N ILE A 320 -3.24 13.11 12.45
CA ILE A 320 -2.45 13.95 13.32
C ILE A 320 -1.72 15.08 12.58
N SER A 321 -1.57 16.19 13.27
CA SER A 321 -0.79 17.36 12.86
C SER A 321 0.07 17.82 14.05
N PRO A 322 1.02 18.74 13.87
CA PRO A 322 1.81 19.28 15.00
C PRO A 322 0.97 19.92 16.10
N THR A 323 -0.27 20.33 15.77
CA THR A 323 -1.19 21.01 16.72
C THR A 323 -2.26 20.07 17.31
N THR A 324 -2.26 18.80 16.98
CA THR A 324 -3.21 17.82 17.53
C THR A 324 -2.97 17.64 19.02
N LYS A 325 -4.02 17.80 19.83
CA LYS A 325 -3.95 17.74 21.30
C LYS A 325 -4.49 16.44 21.87
N ASP A 326 -5.40 15.78 21.17
CA ASP A 326 -6.04 14.56 21.60
C ASP A 326 -6.36 13.64 20.41
N VAL A 327 -6.20 12.34 20.61
CA VAL A 327 -6.46 11.28 19.62
C VAL A 327 -7.35 10.16 20.18
N SER A 328 -7.92 10.33 21.37
CA SER A 328 -8.78 9.33 22.01
C SER A 328 -9.99 8.97 21.15
N TRP A 329 -10.63 9.97 20.55
CA TRP A 329 -11.74 9.78 19.61
C TRP A 329 -11.36 8.86 18.43
N TYR A 330 -10.11 8.94 17.98
CA TYR A 330 -9.63 8.12 16.86
C TYR A 330 -9.39 6.67 17.31
N SER A 331 -8.85 6.45 18.50
CA SER A 331 -8.73 5.13 19.10
C SER A 331 -10.09 4.43 19.18
N ASP A 332 -11.11 5.10 19.75
CA ASP A 332 -12.48 4.58 19.84
C ASP A 332 -13.10 4.27 18.46
N ALA A 333 -12.83 5.12 17.48
CA ALA A 333 -13.31 4.90 16.11
C ALA A 333 -12.59 3.70 15.44
N MET A 334 -11.28 3.53 15.66
CA MET A 334 -10.53 2.40 15.13
C MET A 334 -10.91 1.07 15.76
N VAL A 335 -11.30 1.05 17.04
CA VAL A 335 -11.89 -0.14 17.69
C VAL A 335 -13.16 -0.58 16.94
N LYS A 336 -14.01 0.35 16.51
CA LYS A 336 -15.20 0.04 15.70
C LYS A 336 -14.81 -0.54 14.33
N VAL A 337 -13.79 0.04 13.67
CA VAL A 337 -13.24 -0.49 12.41
C VAL A 337 -12.76 -1.91 12.58
N ILE A 338 -11.92 -2.17 13.59
CA ILE A 338 -11.34 -3.49 13.84
C ILE A 338 -12.43 -4.52 14.12
N ASN A 339 -13.42 -4.17 14.93
CA ASN A 339 -14.55 -5.08 15.24
C ASN A 339 -15.39 -5.39 13.99
N ALA A 340 -15.66 -4.39 13.14
CA ALA A 340 -16.35 -4.61 11.86
C ALA A 340 -15.52 -5.50 10.93
N MET A 341 -14.23 -5.25 10.82
CA MET A 341 -13.34 -6.06 10.00
C MET A 341 -13.24 -7.50 10.52
N LYS A 342 -13.08 -7.72 11.84
CA LYS A 342 -13.08 -9.07 12.44
C LYS A 342 -14.37 -9.84 12.14
N LYS A 343 -15.53 -9.18 12.16
CA LYS A 343 -16.81 -9.78 11.80
C LYS A 343 -16.88 -10.19 10.33
N ASN A 344 -16.26 -9.41 9.44
CA ASN A 344 -16.32 -9.60 7.99
C ASN A 344 -15.22 -10.53 7.45
N TYR A 345 -14.13 -10.73 8.21
CA TYR A 345 -12.99 -11.61 7.90
C TYR A 345 -12.77 -12.62 9.04
N PRO A 346 -13.70 -13.54 9.28
CA PRO A 346 -13.72 -14.37 10.50
C PRO A 346 -12.55 -15.35 10.59
N ASN A 347 -11.94 -15.72 9.47
CA ASN A 347 -10.82 -16.63 9.42
C ASN A 347 -9.45 -15.94 9.55
N ALA A 348 -9.41 -14.61 9.47
CA ALA A 348 -8.17 -13.86 9.54
C ALA A 348 -7.70 -13.61 10.98
N SER A 349 -6.39 -13.66 11.19
CA SER A 349 -5.73 -12.97 12.30
C SER A 349 -5.63 -11.47 11.99
N PHE A 350 -5.49 -10.63 13.02
CA PHE A 350 -5.37 -9.18 12.85
C PHE A 350 -4.08 -8.69 13.47
N LEU A 351 -3.35 -7.85 12.72
CA LEU A 351 -2.12 -7.20 13.17
C LEU A 351 -2.23 -5.69 12.93
N LEU A 352 -2.03 -4.90 13.99
CA LEU A 352 -1.84 -3.47 13.88
C LEU A 352 -0.36 -3.16 13.80
N ILE A 353 0.04 -2.36 12.81
CA ILE A 353 1.35 -1.72 12.77
C ILE A 353 1.13 -0.27 13.17
N SER A 354 1.87 0.19 14.18
CA SER A 354 1.82 1.59 14.60
C SER A 354 2.27 2.52 13.47
N ILE A 355 1.91 3.80 13.60
CA ILE A 355 2.34 4.79 12.61
C ILE A 355 3.87 4.86 12.54
N SER A 356 4.37 5.15 11.35
CA SER A 356 5.78 5.46 11.14
C SER A 356 6.14 6.85 11.72
N ASP A 357 7.42 7.09 11.95
CA ASP A 357 7.89 8.40 12.34
C ASP A 357 7.62 9.45 11.26
N ARG A 358 7.30 10.65 11.72
CA ARG A 358 7.14 11.83 10.88
C ARG A 358 7.84 12.99 11.55
N SER A 359 8.88 13.50 10.90
CA SER A 359 9.62 14.65 11.40
C SER A 359 8.93 15.97 11.04
N THR A 360 9.12 16.96 11.91
CA THR A 360 8.76 18.37 11.68
C THR A 360 9.92 19.27 12.01
N LYS A 361 10.02 20.41 11.34
CA LYS A 361 11.11 21.36 11.57
C LYS A 361 10.71 22.34 12.67
N ILE A 362 11.43 22.30 13.82
CA ILE A 362 11.23 23.17 14.96
C ILE A 362 12.55 23.91 15.20
N ASN A 363 12.54 25.23 15.20
CA ASN A 363 13.73 26.07 15.38
C ASN A 363 14.90 25.69 14.45
N GLY A 364 14.59 25.32 13.20
CA GLY A 364 15.60 24.97 12.22
C GLY A 364 16.05 23.50 12.24
N GLN A 365 15.69 22.70 13.25
CA GLN A 365 16.07 21.31 13.40
C GLN A 365 14.89 20.38 13.11
N TYR A 366 15.15 19.23 12.46
CA TYR A 366 14.17 18.19 12.29
C TYR A 366 14.06 17.35 13.56
N GLN A 367 12.85 17.21 14.06
CA GLN A 367 12.54 16.42 15.26
C GLN A 367 11.30 15.58 14.96
N THR A 368 11.18 14.43 15.60
CA THR A 368 9.94 13.64 15.58
C THR A 368 8.78 14.53 16.00
N MET A 369 7.72 14.55 15.20
CA MET A 369 6.53 15.32 15.52
C MET A 369 5.96 14.87 16.87
N GLN A 370 5.74 15.81 17.81
CA GLN A 370 5.34 15.52 19.20
C GLN A 370 4.06 14.68 19.32
N THR A 371 3.23 14.70 18.31
CA THR A 371 1.97 13.93 18.27
C THR A 371 2.17 12.45 17.84
N ILE A 372 3.34 12.06 17.35
CA ILE A 372 3.64 10.66 17.01
C ILE A 372 3.59 9.75 18.24
N PRO A 373 4.32 10.03 19.35
CA PRO A 373 4.24 9.20 20.56
C PRO A 373 2.82 9.10 21.12
N MET A 374 2.04 10.20 21.07
CA MET A 374 0.65 10.20 21.51
C MET A 374 -0.22 9.25 20.68
N MET A 375 -0.04 9.23 19.34
CA MET A 375 -0.77 8.32 18.48
C MET A 375 -0.33 6.86 18.67
N VAL A 376 0.96 6.58 18.81
CA VAL A 376 1.48 5.24 19.11
C VAL A 376 0.86 4.72 20.40
N GLU A 377 0.78 5.57 21.43
CA GLU A 377 0.17 5.19 22.71
C GLU A 377 -1.34 4.92 22.58
N ALA A 378 -2.04 5.71 21.78
CA ALA A 378 -3.47 5.49 21.51
C ALA A 378 -3.75 4.21 20.69
N GLN A 379 -2.77 3.76 19.91
CA GLN A 379 -2.86 2.52 19.13
C GLN A 379 -2.58 1.27 19.96
N ARG A 380 -1.94 1.41 21.11
CA ARG A 380 -1.76 0.38 22.14
C ARG A 380 -2.99 0.21 23.01
#